data_5cbcc8ce5d42751b7494657c9c02e9f5
#
_entry.id   5cbcc8ce5d42751b7494657c9c02e9f5
#
_cell.length_a   1.000
_cell.length_b   1.000
_cell.length_c   1.000
_cell.angle_alpha   90.00
_cell.angle_beta   90.00
_cell.angle_gamma   90.00
#
_symmetry.space_group_name_H-M   'P 1'
#
loop_
_entity.id
_entity.type
_entity.pdbx_description
1 polymer ?
#
loop_
_entity_poly.entity_id
_entity_poly.type
_entity_poly.pdbx_seq_one_letter_code
_entity_poly.pdbx_strand_id
1 'polypeptide(L)'
;MMKKRTRLEIIRDILSVIRDRSGKIKPTHILYKSNLSHPMMEEYLAELIIKGFIAQHMQPEGKTYSITNKGNDYLAKYRTIVEFSESFGLG
;
A
#
# COMPACT_ATOMS: atom_id res chain seq x y z
N MET A 1 -0.92 -9.60 22.28
CA MET A 1 -1.69 -10.24 21.20
C MET A 1 -1.62 -9.38 19.93
N MET A 2 -1.22 -9.99 18.82
CA MET A 2 -1.14 -9.26 17.55
C MET A 2 -2.54 -9.04 16.99
N LYS A 3 -2.87 -7.76 16.77
CA LYS A 3 -4.13 -7.41 16.16
C LYS A 3 -4.07 -7.70 14.66
N LYS A 4 -5.04 -8.46 14.17
CA LYS A 4 -5.11 -8.79 12.75
C LYS A 4 -5.52 -7.55 11.96
N ARG A 5 -4.73 -7.19 10.93
CA ARG A 5 -5.04 -6.06 10.08
C ARG A 5 -6.20 -6.38 9.14
N THR A 6 -7.03 -5.38 8.88
CA THR A 6 -8.07 -5.50 7.86
C THR A 6 -7.44 -5.36 6.47
N ARG A 7 -8.19 -5.77 5.44
CA ARG A 7 -7.78 -5.58 4.05
C ARG A 7 -7.48 -4.11 3.74
N LEU A 8 -8.32 -3.19 4.25
CA LEU A 8 -8.11 -1.76 4.03
C LEU A 8 -6.81 -1.26 4.66
N GLU A 9 -6.49 -1.77 5.84
CA GLU A 9 -5.25 -1.41 6.53
C GLU A 9 -4.02 -1.95 5.79
N ILE A 10 -4.09 -3.16 5.27
CA ILE A 10 -3.00 -3.75 4.49
C ILE A 10 -2.75 -2.94 3.23
N ILE A 11 -3.81 -2.56 2.51
CA ILE A 11 -3.69 -1.75 1.30
C ILE A 11 -3.09 -0.38 1.64
N ARG A 12 -3.55 0.24 2.74
CA ARG A 12 -2.98 1.50 3.20
C ARG A 12 -1.49 1.37 3.47
N ASP A 13 -1.07 0.30 4.13
CA ASP A 13 0.33 0.08 4.46
C ASP A 13 1.18 -0.07 3.20
N ILE A 14 0.71 -0.85 2.23
CA ILE A 14 1.42 -1.04 0.97
C ILE A 14 1.56 0.28 0.20
N LEU A 15 0.45 1.01 0.05
CA LEU A 15 0.45 2.27 -0.68
C LEU A 15 1.33 3.32 -0.01
N SER A 16 1.32 3.38 1.32
CA SER A 16 2.16 4.32 2.07
C SER A 16 3.64 4.04 1.85
N VAL A 17 4.04 2.78 1.88
CA VAL A 17 5.43 2.38 1.65
C VAL A 17 5.87 2.77 0.24
N ILE A 18 5.03 2.52 -0.76
CA ILE A 18 5.33 2.85 -2.15
C ILE A 18 5.43 4.36 -2.34
N ARG A 19 4.49 5.11 -1.76
CA ARG A 19 4.51 6.58 -1.82
C ARG A 19 5.82 7.14 -1.27
N ASP A 20 6.27 6.62 -0.13
CA ASP A 20 7.43 7.16 0.57
C ASP A 20 8.75 6.92 -0.19
N ARG A 21 8.77 6.00 -1.14
CA ARG A 21 9.96 5.67 -1.92
C ARG A 21 9.95 6.28 -3.33
N SER A 22 8.92 7.03 -3.67
CA SER A 22 8.86 7.81 -4.92
C SER A 22 9.18 7.02 -6.18
N GLY A 23 8.57 5.84 -6.33
CA GLY A 23 8.70 5.02 -7.54
C GLY A 23 9.95 4.18 -7.62
N LYS A 24 10.76 4.14 -6.58
CA LYS A 24 12.02 3.37 -6.57
C LYS A 24 11.99 2.16 -5.66
N ILE A 25 10.82 1.79 -5.17
CA ILE A 25 10.73 0.69 -4.22
C ILE A 25 10.70 -0.66 -4.94
N LYS A 26 11.48 -1.59 -4.42
CA LYS A 26 11.53 -2.97 -4.91
C LYS A 26 10.56 -3.85 -4.10
N PRO A 27 10.11 -4.99 -4.68
CA PRO A 27 9.20 -5.90 -3.95
C PRO A 27 9.71 -6.30 -2.58
N THR A 28 11.00 -6.54 -2.44
CA THR A 28 11.59 -6.94 -1.17
C THR A 28 11.35 -5.92 -0.06
N HIS A 29 11.47 -4.62 -0.40
CA HIS A 29 11.21 -3.55 0.56
C HIS A 29 9.73 -3.49 0.94
N ILE A 30 8.84 -3.69 -0.02
CA ILE A 30 7.40 -3.73 0.23
C ILE A 30 7.09 -4.87 1.20
N LEU A 31 7.67 -6.04 0.96
CA LEU A 31 7.49 -7.22 1.79
C LEU A 31 7.83 -6.94 3.25
N TYR A 32 9.03 -6.41 3.49
CA TYR A 32 9.51 -6.15 4.84
C TYR A 32 8.75 -5.03 5.53
N LYS A 33 8.56 -3.91 4.83
CA LYS A 33 7.92 -2.73 5.43
C LYS A 33 6.44 -2.94 5.70
N SER A 34 5.77 -3.74 4.87
CA SER A 34 4.34 -4.03 5.02
C SER A 34 4.07 -5.26 5.88
N ASN A 35 5.12 -5.97 6.27
CA ASN A 35 5.03 -7.16 7.09
C ASN A 35 4.04 -8.20 6.52
N LEU A 36 4.26 -8.56 5.26
CA LEU A 36 3.43 -9.51 4.54
C LEU A 36 4.21 -10.77 4.20
N SER A 37 3.50 -11.88 4.00
CA SER A 37 4.10 -13.05 3.38
C SER A 37 4.28 -12.80 1.89
N HIS A 38 5.19 -13.52 1.26
CA HIS A 38 5.43 -13.35 -0.17
C HIS A 38 4.17 -13.59 -1.02
N PRO A 39 3.39 -14.67 -0.80
CA PRO A 39 2.16 -14.88 -1.56
C PRO A 39 1.14 -13.75 -1.38
N MET A 40 0.97 -13.24 -0.16
CA MET A 40 0.05 -12.14 0.09
C MET A 40 0.49 -10.88 -0.66
N MET A 41 1.77 -10.56 -0.62
CA MET A 41 2.30 -9.40 -1.33
C MET A 41 2.03 -9.52 -2.83
N GLU A 42 2.30 -10.68 -3.42
CA GLU A 42 2.06 -10.92 -4.85
C GLU A 42 0.60 -10.68 -5.22
N GLU A 43 -0.33 -11.19 -4.42
CA GLU A 43 -1.76 -11.03 -4.67
C GLU A 43 -2.18 -9.56 -4.59
N TYR A 44 -1.74 -8.85 -3.55
CA TYR A 44 -2.09 -7.44 -3.37
C TYR A 44 -1.50 -6.57 -4.47
N LEU A 45 -0.23 -6.79 -4.81
CA LEU A 45 0.40 -5.99 -5.87
C LEU A 45 -0.30 -6.20 -7.21
N ALA A 46 -0.64 -7.44 -7.56
CA ALA A 46 -1.33 -7.73 -8.81
C ALA A 46 -2.68 -7.00 -8.87
N GLU A 47 -3.44 -7.05 -7.79
CA GLU A 47 -4.73 -6.38 -7.72
C GLU A 47 -4.60 -4.87 -7.81
N LEU A 48 -3.64 -4.30 -7.09
CA LEU A 48 -3.44 -2.85 -7.08
C LEU A 48 -2.98 -2.33 -8.44
N ILE A 49 -2.20 -3.10 -9.18
CA ILE A 49 -1.80 -2.76 -10.54
C ILE A 49 -3.03 -2.78 -11.47
N ILE A 50 -3.80 -3.87 -11.44
CA ILE A 50 -4.97 -4.03 -12.30
C ILE A 50 -5.99 -2.92 -12.06
N LYS A 51 -6.20 -2.54 -10.80
CA LYS A 51 -7.17 -1.51 -10.44
C LYS A 51 -6.61 -0.09 -10.53
N GLY A 52 -5.36 0.06 -10.91
CA GLY A 52 -4.79 1.38 -11.20
C GLY A 52 -4.33 2.18 -9.99
N PHE A 53 -4.11 1.56 -8.84
CA PHE A 53 -3.62 2.24 -7.64
C PHE A 53 -2.10 2.41 -7.64
N ILE A 54 -1.39 1.52 -8.31
CA ILE A 54 0.06 1.58 -8.46
C ILE A 54 0.43 1.25 -9.90
N ALA A 55 1.65 1.66 -10.28
CA ALA A 55 2.23 1.33 -11.57
C ALA A 55 3.50 0.52 -11.34
N GLN A 56 3.73 -0.47 -12.21
CA GLN A 56 4.93 -1.29 -12.18
C GLN A 56 5.89 -0.80 -13.24
N HIS A 57 7.16 -0.68 -12.88
CA HIS A 57 8.22 -0.27 -13.78
C HIS A 57 9.27 -1.37 -13.89
N MET A 58 9.69 -1.67 -15.11
CA MET A 58 10.75 -2.65 -15.36
C MET A 58 12.07 -1.90 -15.48
N GLN A 59 13.00 -2.22 -14.60
CA GLN A 59 14.34 -1.64 -14.60
C GLN A 59 15.35 -2.75 -14.91
N PRO A 60 16.58 -2.40 -15.36
CA PRO A 60 17.60 -3.43 -15.60
C PRO A 60 17.87 -4.31 -14.38
N GLU A 61 17.78 -3.75 -13.17
CA GLU A 61 18.03 -4.48 -11.91
C GLU A 61 16.76 -5.08 -11.29
N GLY A 62 15.61 -5.00 -11.98
CA GLY A 62 14.37 -5.61 -11.52
C GLY A 62 13.18 -4.68 -11.55
N LYS A 63 12.10 -5.13 -10.91
CA LYS A 63 10.85 -4.38 -10.88
C LYS A 63 10.88 -3.31 -9.78
N THR A 64 10.27 -2.16 -10.08
CA THR A 64 9.98 -1.14 -9.07
C THR A 64 8.53 -0.71 -9.21
N TYR A 65 8.03 0.01 -8.21
CA TYR A 65 6.63 0.42 -8.17
C TYR A 65 6.52 1.89 -7.82
N SER A 66 5.49 2.54 -8.35
CA SER A 66 5.14 3.92 -7.98
C SER A 66 3.66 4.00 -7.69
N ILE A 67 3.27 4.99 -6.88
CA ILE A 67 1.86 5.23 -6.58
C ILE A 67 1.26 6.11 -7.67
N THR A 68 0.00 5.85 -8.00
CA THR A 68 -0.75 6.67 -8.95
C THR A 68 -1.56 7.73 -8.21
N ASN A 69 -2.19 8.65 -8.97
CA ASN A 69 -3.11 9.62 -8.37
C ASN A 69 -4.26 8.91 -7.65
N LYS A 70 -4.74 7.81 -8.20
CA LYS A 70 -5.79 7.01 -7.56
C LYS A 70 -5.32 6.41 -6.25
N GLY A 71 -4.07 5.95 -6.19
CA GLY A 71 -3.48 5.44 -4.95
C GLY A 71 -3.35 6.53 -3.89
N ASN A 72 -2.87 7.72 -4.28
CA ASN A 72 -2.79 8.86 -3.37
C ASN A 72 -4.16 9.27 -2.87
N ASP A 73 -5.16 9.21 -3.73
CA ASP A 73 -6.55 9.53 -3.39
C ASP A 73 -7.09 8.57 -2.33
N TYR A 74 -6.78 7.29 -2.50
CA TYR A 74 -7.14 6.27 -1.49
C TYR A 74 -6.55 6.62 -0.13
N LEU A 75 -5.27 6.97 -0.09
CA LEU A 75 -4.61 7.32 1.18
C LEU A 75 -5.24 8.54 1.83
N ALA A 76 -5.57 9.56 1.03
CA ALA A 76 -6.21 10.76 1.54
C ALA A 76 -7.58 10.46 2.13
N LYS A 77 -8.38 9.64 1.45
CA LYS A 77 -9.70 9.27 1.93
C LYS A 77 -9.64 8.36 3.15
N TYR A 78 -8.68 7.45 3.18
CA TYR A 78 -8.47 6.59 4.34
C TYR A 78 -8.18 7.43 5.58
N ARG A 79 -7.29 8.40 5.45
CA ARG A 79 -6.95 9.31 6.54
C ARG A 79 -8.17 10.08 7.04
N THR A 80 -8.99 10.58 6.11
CA THR A 80 -10.21 11.31 6.45
C THR A 80 -11.18 10.43 7.24
N ILE A 81 -11.34 9.17 6.85
CA ILE A 81 -12.22 8.23 7.55
C ILE A 81 -11.72 7.95 8.95
N VAL A 82 -10.41 7.76 9.12
CA VAL A 82 -9.81 7.53 10.43
C VAL A 82 -10.02 8.74 11.33
N GLU A 83 -9.74 9.95 10.85
CA GLU A 83 -9.93 11.18 11.61
C GLU A 83 -11.39 11.38 12.01
N PHE A 84 -12.31 11.08 11.10
CA PHE A 84 -13.74 11.14 11.35
C PHE A 84 -14.12 10.19 12.50
N SER A 85 -13.66 8.94 12.40
CA SER A 85 -13.94 7.92 13.41
C SER A 85 -13.37 8.33 14.78
N GLU A 86 -12.16 8.86 14.81
CA GLU A 86 -11.52 9.31 16.05
C GLU A 86 -12.27 10.46 16.69
N SER A 87 -12.85 11.37 15.90
CA SER A 87 -13.60 12.50 16.42
C SER A 87 -14.85 12.06 17.18
N PHE A 88 -15.33 10.84 16.95
CA PHE A 88 -16.45 10.25 17.70
C PHE A 88 -15.96 9.30 18.82
N GLY A 89 -14.66 9.24 19.06
CA GLY A 89 -14.10 8.37 20.08
C GLY A 89 -14.05 6.90 19.68
N LEU A 90 -14.15 6.59 18.41
CA LEU A 90 -14.18 5.22 17.90
C LEU A 90 -12.84 4.77 17.29
N GLY A 91 -11.86 5.59 17.38
CA GLY A 91 -10.56 5.38 16.78
C GLY A 91 -9.73 4.17 17.18
#